data_b1436500d454565d5dbeb1c7d8c25e5f
#
_entry.id   b1436500d454565d5dbeb1c7d8c25e5f
#
_cell.length_a   1.000
_cell.length_b   1.000
_cell.length_c   1.000
_cell.angle_alpha   90.00
_cell.angle_beta   90.00
_cell.angle_gamma   90.00
#
_symmetry.space_group_name_H-M   'P 1'
#
loop_
_entity.id
_entity.type
_entity.pdbx_description
1 polymer ?
#
loop_
_entity_poly.entity_id
_entity_poly.type
_entity_poly.pdbx_seq_one_letter_code
_entity_poly.pdbx_strand_id
1 'polypeptide(L)'
;MALIFMIGFGLSGCYKDIILPEAAVDPDAPPKAWSYKNDIAPLLNTKCALAGCHVSGSHKPYMKLDQSYLQITGGGFVNTNLPRESILYKEINGDMQENIPSATDRQKIYDWIRTGALNN
;
A
#
# COMPACT_ATOMS: atom_id res chain seq x y z
N MET A 1 30.04 -24.66 -56.84
CA MET A 1 28.97 -24.92 -55.87
C MET A 1 29.30 -24.10 -54.60
N ALA A 2 28.74 -22.89 -54.46
CA ALA A 2 29.02 -22.00 -53.36
C ALA A 2 27.84 -22.09 -52.35
N LEU A 3 28.11 -22.54 -51.13
CA LEU A 3 27.16 -22.61 -50.03
C LEU A 3 27.13 -21.26 -49.33
N ILE A 4 26.02 -20.52 -49.49
CA ILE A 4 25.80 -19.24 -48.79
C ILE A 4 25.19 -19.57 -47.43
N PHE A 5 25.96 -19.33 -46.35
CA PHE A 5 25.53 -19.44 -44.97
C PHE A 5 24.81 -18.13 -44.58
N MET A 6 23.48 -18.15 -44.53
CA MET A 6 22.71 -17.03 -43.99
C MET A 6 22.77 -17.07 -42.45
N ILE A 7 23.49 -16.13 -41.86
CA ILE A 7 23.49 -15.87 -40.42
C ILE A 7 22.29 -15.01 -40.11
N GLY A 8 21.27 -15.61 -39.50
CA GLY A 8 20.13 -14.90 -38.98
C GLY A 8 20.49 -14.10 -37.72
N PHE A 9 20.51 -12.77 -37.82
CA PHE A 9 20.61 -11.88 -36.66
C PHE A 9 19.27 -11.89 -35.93
N GLY A 10 19.20 -12.58 -34.79
CA GLY A 10 18.10 -12.46 -33.86
C GLY A 10 18.13 -11.10 -33.19
N LEU A 11 17.15 -10.21 -33.52
CA LEU A 11 16.89 -8.97 -32.80
C LEU A 11 16.25 -9.35 -31.48
N SER A 12 17.04 -9.50 -30.42
CA SER A 12 16.52 -9.51 -29.05
C SER A 12 16.10 -8.08 -28.69
N GLY A 13 14.84 -7.73 -28.93
CA GLY A 13 14.26 -6.50 -28.46
C GLY A 13 14.21 -6.52 -26.93
N CYS A 14 15.01 -5.66 -26.28
CA CYS A 14 14.82 -5.36 -24.87
C CYS A 14 13.47 -4.66 -24.74
N TYR A 15 12.45 -5.40 -24.27
CA TYR A 15 11.19 -4.82 -23.87
C TYR A 15 11.45 -4.02 -22.59
N LYS A 16 11.52 -2.71 -22.73
CA LYS A 16 11.63 -1.80 -21.60
C LYS A 16 10.22 -1.50 -21.13
N ASP A 17 9.81 -2.10 -20.02
CA ASP A 17 8.57 -1.73 -19.35
C ASP A 17 8.58 -0.24 -19.05
N ILE A 18 7.75 0.50 -19.75
CA ILE A 18 7.50 1.90 -19.43
C ILE A 18 6.60 1.89 -18.19
N ILE A 19 7.20 2.07 -17.02
CA ILE A 19 6.44 2.34 -15.80
C ILE A 19 5.87 3.74 -15.98
N LEU A 20 4.58 3.81 -16.34
CA LEU A 20 3.86 5.07 -16.35
C LEU A 20 3.88 5.63 -14.92
N PRO A 21 4.20 6.92 -14.74
CA PRO A 21 4.12 7.52 -13.43
C PRO A 21 2.70 7.36 -12.88
N GLU A 22 2.59 6.95 -11.61
CA GLU A 22 1.30 6.87 -10.94
C GLU A 22 0.61 8.24 -11.03
N ALA A 23 -0.69 8.24 -11.33
CA ALA A 23 -1.44 9.47 -11.40
C ALA A 23 -1.33 10.25 -10.09
N ALA A 24 -1.13 11.56 -10.18
CA ALA A 24 -1.07 12.41 -8.99
C ALA A 24 -2.35 12.26 -8.17
N VAL A 25 -2.19 11.92 -6.90
CA VAL A 25 -3.32 11.77 -5.97
C VAL A 25 -3.52 13.08 -5.24
N ASP A 26 -4.75 13.61 -5.31
CA ASP A 26 -5.14 14.76 -4.50
C ASP A 26 -5.65 14.27 -3.13
N PRO A 27 -4.90 14.51 -2.04
CA PRO A 27 -5.31 14.04 -0.72
C PRO A 27 -6.54 14.78 -0.19
N ASP A 28 -6.91 15.90 -0.75
CA ASP A 28 -8.04 16.73 -0.34
C ASP A 28 -9.30 16.48 -1.18
N ALA A 29 -9.21 15.65 -2.22
CA ALA A 29 -10.38 15.20 -2.97
C ALA A 29 -11.43 14.57 -2.05
N PRO A 30 -12.72 14.58 -2.44
CA PRO A 30 -13.77 13.92 -1.65
C PRO A 30 -13.40 12.47 -1.32
N PRO A 31 -13.50 12.03 -0.04
CA PRO A 31 -13.06 10.71 0.35
C PRO A 31 -13.96 9.63 -0.25
N LYS A 32 -13.34 8.55 -0.69
CA LYS A 32 -14.05 7.35 -1.11
C LYS A 32 -14.24 6.42 0.09
N ALA A 33 -15.44 5.86 0.23
CA ALA A 33 -15.70 4.83 1.21
C ALA A 33 -15.00 3.52 0.79
N TRP A 34 -14.14 2.99 1.68
CA TRP A 34 -13.44 1.73 1.50
C TRP A 34 -13.85 0.73 2.57
N SER A 35 -13.95 -0.56 2.20
CA SER A 35 -14.17 -1.64 3.14
C SER A 35 -12.88 -1.96 3.88
N TYR A 36 -12.92 -1.99 5.21
CA TYR A 36 -11.77 -2.43 5.98
C TYR A 36 -11.40 -3.87 5.62
N LYS A 37 -12.36 -4.76 5.66
CA LYS A 37 -12.18 -6.20 5.43
C LYS A 37 -11.66 -6.53 4.03
N ASN A 38 -12.18 -5.85 3.00
CA ASN A 38 -11.91 -6.19 1.62
C ASN A 38 -10.77 -5.38 1.00
N ASP A 39 -10.53 -4.15 1.48
CA ASP A 39 -9.60 -3.20 0.85
C ASP A 39 -8.41 -2.86 1.75
N ILE A 40 -8.65 -2.56 3.04
CA ILE A 40 -7.61 -2.04 3.92
C ILE A 40 -6.83 -3.16 4.61
N ALA A 41 -7.51 -4.12 5.24
CA ALA A 41 -6.85 -5.21 5.95
C ALA A 41 -5.94 -6.07 5.06
N PRO A 42 -6.33 -6.45 3.82
CA PRO A 42 -5.45 -7.16 2.91
C PRO A 42 -4.20 -6.35 2.53
N LEU A 43 -4.36 -5.04 2.33
CA LEU A 43 -3.25 -4.13 2.03
C LEU A 43 -2.26 -4.09 3.20
N LEU A 44 -2.73 -3.85 4.42
CA LEU A 44 -1.89 -3.81 5.62
C LEU A 44 -1.23 -5.16 5.89
N ASN A 45 -1.96 -6.27 5.74
CA ASN A 45 -1.41 -7.60 5.92
C ASN A 45 -0.28 -7.91 4.93
N THR A 46 -0.45 -7.54 3.67
CA THR A 46 0.53 -7.83 2.62
C THR A 46 1.76 -6.92 2.70
N LYS A 47 1.56 -5.66 3.06
CA LYS A 47 2.61 -4.64 3.02
C LYS A 47 3.32 -4.42 4.36
N CYS A 48 2.65 -4.69 5.47
CA CYS A 48 3.15 -4.34 6.79
C CYS A 48 3.38 -5.55 7.72
N ALA A 49 2.57 -6.62 7.60
CA ALA A 49 2.69 -7.81 8.44
C ALA A 49 3.81 -8.76 7.97
N LEU A 50 4.96 -8.19 7.63
CA LEU A 50 6.13 -8.93 7.19
C LEU A 50 6.96 -9.44 8.38
N ALA A 51 7.77 -10.49 8.16
CA ALA A 51 8.66 -11.04 9.16
C ALA A 51 9.60 -9.95 9.71
N GLY A 52 9.65 -9.81 11.04
CA GLY A 52 10.44 -8.78 11.72
C GLY A 52 9.81 -7.39 11.73
N CYS A 53 8.66 -7.20 11.08
CA CYS A 53 7.94 -5.93 11.05
C CYS A 53 6.69 -6.01 11.94
N HIS A 54 5.48 -5.88 11.37
CA HIS A 54 4.21 -5.82 12.12
C HIS A 54 3.46 -7.16 12.17
N VAL A 55 4.18 -8.27 12.13
CA VAL A 55 3.64 -9.61 12.37
C VAL A 55 3.45 -9.84 13.88
N SER A 56 2.53 -10.74 14.25
CA SER A 56 2.27 -11.09 15.65
C SER A 56 3.55 -11.47 16.40
N GLY A 57 3.75 -10.90 17.58
CA GLY A 57 4.94 -11.12 18.40
C GLY A 57 6.17 -10.28 18.02
N SER A 58 6.09 -9.45 17.00
CA SER A 58 7.13 -8.50 16.61
C SER A 58 6.77 -7.07 17.05
N HIS A 59 6.79 -6.09 16.14
CA HIS A 59 6.49 -4.70 16.47
C HIS A 59 4.99 -4.38 16.38
N LYS A 60 4.46 -3.73 17.40
CA LYS A 60 3.08 -3.22 17.37
C LYS A 60 2.98 -1.96 16.48
N PRO A 61 1.83 -1.69 15.85
CA PRO A 61 0.60 -2.52 15.85
C PRO A 61 0.77 -3.77 14.97
N TYR A 62 0.11 -4.88 15.36
CA TYR A 62 0.14 -6.11 14.56
C TYR A 62 -0.82 -5.97 13.38
N MET A 63 -0.33 -6.21 12.15
CA MET A 63 -1.06 -5.94 10.91
C MET A 63 -1.63 -7.19 10.22
N LYS A 64 -1.70 -8.32 10.92
CA LYS A 64 -2.37 -9.54 10.43
C LYS A 64 -3.88 -9.31 10.29
N LEU A 65 -4.51 -10.01 9.34
CA LEU A 65 -5.92 -9.84 8.97
C LEU A 65 -6.89 -9.90 10.16
N ASP A 66 -6.64 -10.79 11.10
CA ASP A 66 -7.48 -11.06 12.28
C ASP A 66 -7.26 -10.09 13.45
N GLN A 67 -6.20 -9.28 13.42
CA GLN A 67 -5.77 -8.45 14.54
C GLN A 67 -5.71 -6.97 14.20
N SER A 68 -5.40 -6.64 12.96
CA SER A 68 -5.01 -5.28 12.57
C SER A 68 -6.04 -4.22 12.93
N TYR A 69 -7.33 -4.49 12.76
CA TYR A 69 -8.35 -3.50 13.08
C TYR A 69 -8.28 -3.03 14.54
N LEU A 70 -8.31 -3.98 15.48
CA LEU A 70 -8.25 -3.66 16.91
C LEU A 70 -6.91 -3.05 17.32
N GLN A 71 -5.81 -3.50 16.68
CA GLN A 71 -4.48 -2.96 16.95
C GLN A 71 -4.36 -1.50 16.55
N ILE A 72 -4.85 -1.10 15.38
CA ILE A 72 -4.71 0.28 14.90
C ILE A 72 -5.78 1.22 15.49
N THR A 73 -7.02 0.78 15.66
CA THR A 73 -8.07 1.63 16.23
C THR A 73 -8.00 1.69 17.75
N GLY A 74 -7.88 0.55 18.42
CA GLY A 74 -7.76 0.48 19.88
C GLY A 74 -6.40 0.93 20.41
N GLY A 75 -5.35 0.85 19.59
CA GLY A 75 -4.00 1.32 19.93
C GLY A 75 -3.77 2.81 19.76
N GLY A 76 -4.77 3.58 19.30
CA GLY A 76 -4.66 5.03 19.12
C GLY A 76 -3.90 5.46 17.86
N PHE A 77 -3.71 4.56 16.88
CA PHE A 77 -3.02 4.89 15.63
C PHE A 77 -3.91 5.62 14.61
N VAL A 78 -5.22 5.66 14.85
CA VAL A 78 -6.21 6.29 13.99
C VAL A 78 -6.94 7.39 14.76
N ASN A 79 -7.03 8.57 14.15
CA ASN A 79 -7.80 9.72 14.65
C ASN A 79 -8.79 10.16 13.57
N THR A 80 -10.05 9.80 13.72
CA THR A 80 -11.10 10.12 12.75
C THR A 80 -11.54 11.57 12.80
N ASN A 81 -11.32 12.28 13.92
CA ASN A 81 -11.63 13.70 14.06
C ASN A 81 -10.58 14.60 13.37
N LEU A 82 -9.34 14.16 13.40
CA LEU A 82 -8.20 14.83 12.76
C LEU A 82 -7.41 13.81 11.94
N PRO A 83 -7.92 13.36 10.79
CA PRO A 83 -7.34 12.24 10.03
C PRO A 83 -5.86 12.39 9.69
N ARG A 84 -5.40 13.61 9.38
CA ARG A 84 -3.98 13.90 9.12
C ARG A 84 -3.08 13.76 10.36
N GLU A 85 -3.66 13.82 11.55
CA GLU A 85 -2.95 13.61 12.82
C GLU A 85 -2.89 12.13 13.23
N SER A 86 -3.53 11.24 12.49
CA SER A 86 -3.40 9.80 12.69
C SER A 86 -1.94 9.38 12.58
N ILE A 87 -1.45 8.63 13.56
CA ILE A 87 -0.09 8.06 13.51
C ILE A 87 0.05 7.18 12.26
N LEU A 88 -0.95 6.35 11.98
CA LEU A 88 -0.96 5.51 10.77
C LEU A 88 -0.76 6.35 9.49
N TYR A 89 -1.48 7.47 9.35
CA TYR A 89 -1.32 8.36 8.19
C TYR A 89 0.09 8.94 8.09
N LYS A 90 0.65 9.40 9.21
CA LYS A 90 2.00 9.98 9.25
C LYS A 90 3.07 8.96 8.89
N GLU A 91 2.96 7.75 9.45
CA GLU A 91 3.95 6.68 9.21
C GLU A 91 3.95 6.20 7.76
N ILE A 92 2.78 5.96 7.15
CA ILE A 92 2.71 5.51 5.76
C ILE A 92 3.14 6.57 4.74
N ASN A 93 3.17 7.84 5.12
CA ASN A 93 3.70 8.94 4.30
C ASN A 93 5.09 9.43 4.77
N GLY A 94 5.65 8.80 5.79
CA GLY A 94 6.96 9.07 6.36
C GLY A 94 7.83 7.81 6.37
N ASP A 95 8.20 7.34 7.55
CA ASP A 95 9.19 6.26 7.72
C ASP A 95 8.78 4.93 7.09
N MET A 96 7.47 4.65 6.98
CA MET A 96 6.93 3.42 6.37
C MET A 96 6.51 3.58 4.90
N GLN A 97 6.80 4.70 4.28
CA GLN A 97 6.39 4.97 2.89
C GLN A 97 6.92 3.93 1.90
N GLU A 98 8.12 3.43 2.09
CA GLU A 98 8.73 2.43 1.21
C GLU A 98 7.96 1.11 1.18
N ASN A 99 7.24 0.79 2.27
CA ASN A 99 6.42 -0.43 2.36
C ASN A 99 5.11 -0.30 1.58
N ILE A 100 4.58 0.93 1.44
CA ILE A 100 3.41 1.25 0.63
C ILE A 100 3.79 2.35 -0.37
N PRO A 101 4.56 2.02 -1.41
CA PRO A 101 5.08 3.03 -2.36
C PRO A 101 3.96 3.68 -3.18
N SER A 102 2.86 2.97 -3.45
CA SER A 102 1.72 3.50 -4.19
C SER A 102 1.01 4.63 -3.43
N ALA A 103 0.97 5.81 -4.01
CA ALA A 103 0.23 6.95 -3.48
C ALA A 103 -1.28 6.67 -3.42
N THR A 104 -1.80 5.94 -4.40
CA THR A 104 -3.21 5.50 -4.43
C THR A 104 -3.54 4.58 -3.25
N ASP A 105 -2.66 3.64 -2.90
CA ASP A 105 -2.88 2.75 -1.76
C ASP A 105 -2.81 3.50 -0.43
N ARG A 106 -1.89 4.44 -0.27
CA ARG A 106 -1.86 5.32 0.91
C ARG A 106 -3.11 6.18 1.00
N GLN A 107 -3.62 6.66 -0.14
CA GLN A 107 -4.88 7.41 -0.18
C GLN A 107 -6.08 6.56 0.23
N LYS A 108 -6.15 5.28 -0.13
CA LYS A 108 -7.21 4.36 0.35
C LYS A 108 -7.26 4.31 1.88
N ILE A 109 -6.10 4.17 2.51
CA ILE A 109 -6.02 4.15 3.99
C ILE A 109 -6.47 5.49 4.56
N TYR A 110 -6.03 6.60 3.98
CA TYR A 110 -6.43 7.94 4.42
C TYR A 110 -7.93 8.19 4.25
N ASP A 111 -8.51 7.81 3.13
CA ASP A 111 -9.94 7.90 2.88
C ASP A 111 -10.76 7.07 3.86
N TRP A 112 -10.30 5.85 4.17
CA TRP A 112 -10.92 5.01 5.19
C TRP A 112 -10.92 5.70 6.56
N ILE A 113 -9.84 6.36 6.95
CA ILE A 113 -9.78 7.14 8.19
C ILE A 113 -10.78 8.31 8.13
N ARG A 114 -10.79 9.07 7.03
CA ARG A 114 -11.70 10.23 6.84
C ARG A 114 -13.18 9.84 6.84
N THR A 115 -13.50 8.63 6.43
CA THR A 115 -14.88 8.11 6.43
C THR A 115 -15.27 7.38 7.70
N GLY A 116 -14.49 7.52 8.77
CA GLY A 116 -14.81 7.05 10.11
C GLY A 116 -14.12 5.76 10.55
N ALA A 117 -13.18 5.25 9.78
CA ALA A 117 -12.40 4.04 10.09
C ALA A 117 -13.29 2.83 10.49
N LEU A 118 -14.33 2.57 9.71
CA LEU A 118 -15.31 1.53 9.99
C LEU A 118 -14.73 0.12 9.83
N ASN A 119 -15.20 -0.81 10.67
CA ASN A 119 -14.90 -2.24 10.55
C ASN A 119 -15.96 -2.95 9.70
N ASN A 120 -15.92 -2.78 8.40
CA ASN A 120 -16.93 -3.24 7.45
C ASN A 120 -16.36 -4.21 6.39
#